data_7b649c815988891d3ab864a216372728
#
_entry.id   7b649c815988891d3ab864a216372728
#
_cell.length_a   1.000
_cell.length_b   1.000
_cell.length_c   1.000
_cell.angle_alpha   90.00
_cell.angle_beta   90.00
_cell.angle_gamma   90.00
#
_symmetry.space_group_name_H-M   'P 1'
#
loop_
_entity.id
_entity.type
_entity.pdbx_description
1 polymer ?
#
loop_
_entity_poly.entity_id
_entity_poly.type
_entity_poly.pdbx_seq_one_letter_code
_entity_poly.pdbx_strand_id
1 'polypeptide(L)'
;MQVSMKLSLRDAPGNLVAALTPISATGGNIKAVIHEHVPDAQGNIVVNVVVDIPSHQIHALKNALTENGITIMRFGEERLVCQGTVILIGHLIHSDLGDTIERVDKTGFAEITHMTIAMPGIDKTSSAQFVVQATGENELAQAINILREVARTKQLLMITPLEGTT
;
A
#
# COMPACT_ATOMS: atom_id res chain seq x y z
N MET A 1 -5.50 2.22 -18.18
CA MET A 1 -5.25 2.74 -16.82
C MET A 1 -4.95 1.57 -15.89
N GLN A 2 -4.11 1.78 -14.91
CA GLN A 2 -3.77 0.77 -13.92
C GLN A 2 -4.78 0.81 -12.76
N VAL A 3 -5.28 -0.37 -12.40
CA VAL A 3 -6.30 -0.54 -11.35
C VAL A 3 -5.81 -1.59 -10.37
N SER A 4 -5.91 -1.31 -9.09
CA SER A 4 -5.68 -2.26 -8.01
C SER A 4 -7.00 -2.76 -7.46
N MET A 5 -7.11 -4.07 -7.27
CA MET A 5 -8.30 -4.72 -6.72
C MET A 5 -7.91 -5.62 -5.56
N LYS A 6 -8.69 -5.54 -4.48
CA LYS A 6 -8.65 -6.50 -3.39
C LYS A 6 -9.87 -7.39 -3.48
N LEU A 7 -9.64 -8.67 -3.75
CA LEU A 7 -10.68 -9.67 -3.98
C LEU A 7 -10.73 -10.65 -2.81
N SER A 8 -11.92 -11.03 -2.38
CA SER A 8 -12.13 -12.12 -1.43
C SER A 8 -12.62 -13.35 -2.17
N LEU A 9 -11.94 -14.46 -1.99
CA LEU A 9 -12.20 -15.73 -2.64
C LEU A 9 -12.28 -16.83 -1.59
N ARG A 10 -13.12 -17.86 -1.84
CA ARG A 10 -13.07 -19.07 -1.02
C ARG A 10 -11.75 -19.80 -1.27
N ASP A 11 -11.10 -20.28 -0.21
CA ASP A 11 -9.86 -21.06 -0.31
C ASP A 11 -10.17 -22.48 -0.79
N ALA A 12 -10.17 -22.64 -2.11
CA ALA A 12 -10.35 -23.93 -2.77
C ALA A 12 -9.59 -23.98 -4.10
N PRO A 13 -9.14 -25.17 -4.50
CA PRO A 13 -8.45 -25.34 -5.77
C PRO A 13 -9.25 -24.79 -6.95
N GLY A 14 -8.59 -24.03 -7.82
CA GLY A 14 -9.21 -23.44 -9.02
C GLY A 14 -9.87 -22.07 -8.80
N ASN A 15 -10.19 -21.64 -7.57
CA ASN A 15 -10.89 -20.37 -7.34
C ASN A 15 -10.05 -19.16 -7.72
N LEU A 16 -8.74 -19.21 -7.54
CA LEU A 16 -7.85 -18.14 -8.01
C LEU A 16 -7.90 -18.01 -9.54
N VAL A 17 -7.88 -19.15 -10.25
CA VAL A 17 -7.99 -19.15 -11.72
C VAL A 17 -9.33 -18.60 -12.16
N ALA A 18 -10.42 -19.02 -11.50
CA ALA A 18 -11.77 -18.54 -11.78
C ALA A 18 -11.89 -17.00 -11.56
N ALA A 19 -11.18 -16.46 -10.58
CA ALA A 19 -11.14 -15.01 -10.32
C ALA A 19 -10.34 -14.23 -11.37
N LEU A 20 -9.28 -14.79 -11.90
CA LEU A 20 -8.42 -14.13 -12.88
C LEU A 20 -8.96 -14.21 -14.31
N THR A 21 -9.77 -15.23 -14.63
CA THR A 21 -10.35 -15.44 -15.96
C THR A 21 -11.21 -14.24 -16.43
N PRO A 22 -12.15 -13.68 -15.63
CA PRO A 22 -12.95 -12.53 -16.03
C PRO A 22 -12.10 -11.30 -16.34
N ILE A 23 -10.96 -11.13 -15.66
CA ILE A 23 -10.05 -10.01 -15.87
C ILE A 23 -9.47 -10.05 -17.30
N SER A 24 -8.98 -11.22 -17.70
CA SER A 24 -8.45 -11.42 -19.05
C SER A 24 -9.54 -11.34 -20.12
N ALA A 25 -10.73 -11.89 -19.85
CA ALA A 25 -11.87 -11.88 -20.76
C ALA A 25 -12.38 -10.46 -21.07
N THR A 26 -12.25 -9.53 -20.10
CA THR A 26 -12.60 -8.11 -20.29
C THR A 26 -11.47 -7.25 -20.83
N GLY A 27 -10.38 -7.86 -21.32
CA GLY A 27 -9.24 -7.16 -21.91
C GLY A 27 -8.28 -6.55 -20.89
N GLY A 28 -8.36 -6.97 -19.63
CA GLY A 28 -7.41 -6.59 -18.58
C GLY A 28 -6.09 -7.35 -18.71
N ASN A 29 -4.98 -6.62 -18.67
CA ASN A 29 -3.63 -7.20 -18.62
C ASN A 29 -3.15 -7.22 -17.17
N ILE A 30 -3.05 -8.42 -16.57
CA ILE A 30 -2.63 -8.62 -15.19
C ILE A 30 -1.14 -8.28 -15.06
N LYS A 31 -0.81 -7.31 -14.20
CA LYS A 31 0.56 -6.87 -13.90
C LYS A 31 1.14 -7.56 -12.68
N ALA A 32 0.31 -7.75 -11.64
CA ALA A 32 0.72 -8.43 -10.42
C ALA A 32 -0.46 -9.16 -9.78
N VAL A 33 -0.16 -10.28 -9.13
CA VAL A 33 -1.08 -10.99 -8.24
C VAL A 33 -0.32 -11.29 -6.96
N ILE A 34 -0.84 -10.79 -5.83
CA ILE A 34 -0.29 -11.06 -4.50
C ILE A 34 -1.35 -11.88 -3.77
N HIS A 35 -1.00 -13.12 -3.48
CA HIS A 35 -1.85 -14.07 -2.79
C HIS A 35 -1.23 -14.42 -1.44
N GLU A 36 -1.83 -13.93 -0.37
CA GLU A 36 -1.48 -14.31 1.00
C GLU A 36 -2.40 -15.47 1.41
N HIS A 37 -1.81 -16.65 1.59
CA HIS A 37 -2.57 -17.85 1.95
C HIS A 37 -2.84 -17.89 3.46
N VAL A 38 -3.62 -16.91 3.94
CA VAL A 38 -4.11 -16.82 5.31
C VAL A 38 -5.64 -16.76 5.26
N PRO A 39 -6.34 -17.90 5.40
CA PRO A 39 -7.79 -17.93 5.38
C PRO A 39 -8.39 -17.16 6.57
N ASP A 40 -9.48 -16.46 6.34
CA ASP A 40 -10.29 -15.86 7.40
C ASP A 40 -11.13 -16.94 8.13
N ALA A 41 -11.89 -16.53 9.16
CA ALA A 41 -12.74 -17.42 9.94
C ALA A 41 -13.85 -18.12 9.10
N GLN A 42 -14.14 -17.61 7.92
CA GLN A 42 -15.12 -18.15 6.97
C GLN A 42 -14.47 -19.03 5.89
N GLY A 43 -13.14 -19.18 5.92
CA GLY A 43 -12.37 -19.95 4.93
C GLY A 43 -12.18 -19.20 3.61
N ASN A 44 -12.21 -17.86 3.61
CA ASN A 44 -11.88 -17.06 2.46
C ASN A 44 -10.44 -16.54 2.56
N ILE A 45 -9.82 -16.37 1.42
CA ILE A 45 -8.51 -15.76 1.25
C ILE A 45 -8.63 -14.42 0.53
N VAL A 46 -7.67 -13.57 0.77
CA VAL A 46 -7.57 -12.27 0.12
C VAL A 46 -6.50 -12.29 -0.97
N VAL A 47 -6.88 -11.80 -2.15
CA VAL A 47 -5.97 -11.67 -3.30
C VAL A 47 -5.95 -10.22 -3.76
N ASN A 48 -4.75 -9.64 -3.82
CA ASN A 48 -4.55 -8.33 -4.41
C ASN A 48 -4.12 -8.50 -5.88
N VAL A 49 -4.83 -7.86 -6.79
CA VAL A 49 -4.57 -7.94 -8.23
C VAL A 49 -4.39 -6.55 -8.80
N VAL A 50 -3.28 -6.35 -9.51
CA VAL A 50 -3.00 -5.12 -10.25
C VAL A 50 -3.19 -5.41 -11.74
N VAL A 51 -4.03 -4.61 -12.39
CA VAL A 51 -4.45 -4.81 -13.78
C VAL A 51 -4.33 -3.52 -14.58
N ASP A 52 -3.79 -3.62 -15.76
CA ASP A 52 -3.90 -2.55 -16.76
C ASP A 52 -5.11 -2.81 -17.66
N ILE A 53 -6.09 -1.91 -17.63
CA ILE A 53 -7.38 -2.06 -18.32
C ILE A 53 -7.86 -0.74 -18.92
N PRO A 54 -8.47 -0.73 -20.12
CA PRO A 54 -9.13 0.46 -20.64
C PRO A 54 -10.26 0.95 -19.73
N SER A 55 -10.35 2.27 -19.51
CA SER A 55 -11.32 2.86 -18.57
C SER A 55 -12.77 2.47 -18.86
N HIS A 56 -13.13 2.33 -20.15
CA HIS A 56 -14.47 1.93 -20.56
C HIS A 56 -14.82 0.46 -20.23
N GLN A 57 -13.84 -0.38 -19.96
CA GLN A 57 -14.03 -1.79 -19.60
C GLN A 57 -14.17 -2.04 -18.08
N ILE A 58 -13.94 -1.02 -17.25
CA ILE A 58 -13.99 -1.17 -15.79
C ILE A 58 -15.36 -1.67 -15.31
N HIS A 59 -16.44 -1.15 -15.88
CA HIS A 59 -17.78 -1.55 -15.49
C HIS A 59 -18.06 -3.02 -15.87
N ALA A 60 -17.65 -3.42 -17.07
CA ALA A 60 -17.75 -4.80 -17.54
C ALA A 60 -16.95 -5.76 -16.65
N LEU A 61 -15.73 -5.36 -16.25
CA LEU A 61 -14.89 -6.14 -15.33
C LEU A 61 -15.58 -6.34 -13.97
N LYS A 62 -16.12 -5.28 -13.38
CA LYS A 62 -16.81 -5.37 -12.07
C LYS A 62 -18.01 -6.32 -12.14
N ASN A 63 -18.81 -6.19 -13.20
CA ASN A 63 -19.96 -7.07 -13.40
C ASN A 63 -19.51 -8.53 -13.56
N ALA A 64 -18.51 -8.79 -14.42
CA ALA A 64 -17.99 -10.13 -14.66
C ALA A 64 -17.43 -10.79 -13.39
N LEU A 65 -16.73 -10.03 -12.54
CA LEU A 65 -16.25 -10.53 -11.24
C LEU A 65 -17.42 -10.91 -10.32
N THR A 66 -18.41 -10.03 -10.20
CA THR A 66 -19.59 -10.27 -9.35
C THR A 66 -20.43 -11.47 -9.85
N GLU A 67 -20.64 -11.60 -11.15
CA GLU A 67 -21.36 -12.72 -11.77
C GLU A 67 -20.66 -14.07 -11.55
N ASN A 68 -19.33 -14.06 -11.42
CA ASN A 68 -18.54 -15.24 -11.06
C ASN A 68 -18.44 -15.47 -9.54
N GLY A 69 -19.23 -14.77 -8.74
CA GLY A 69 -19.29 -14.95 -7.29
C GLY A 69 -18.07 -14.41 -6.53
N ILE A 70 -17.29 -13.52 -7.15
CA ILE A 70 -16.10 -12.95 -6.54
C ILE A 70 -16.47 -11.67 -5.80
N THR A 71 -16.15 -11.60 -4.53
CA THR A 71 -16.40 -10.40 -3.73
C THR A 71 -15.26 -9.39 -3.91
N ILE A 72 -15.60 -8.22 -4.44
CA ILE A 72 -14.65 -7.11 -4.57
C ILE A 72 -14.67 -6.33 -3.25
N MET A 73 -13.63 -6.47 -2.44
CA MET A 73 -13.47 -5.74 -1.17
C MET A 73 -13.03 -4.30 -1.40
N ARG A 74 -12.13 -4.09 -2.37
CA ARG A 74 -11.62 -2.78 -2.77
C ARG A 74 -11.41 -2.76 -4.28
N PHE A 75 -11.73 -1.64 -4.90
CA PHE A 75 -11.51 -1.38 -6.32
C PHE A 75 -11.13 0.08 -6.49
N GLY A 76 -10.00 0.35 -7.09
CA GLY A 76 -9.56 1.73 -7.32
C GLY A 76 -8.43 1.79 -8.33
N GLU A 77 -8.16 2.99 -8.82
CA GLU A 77 -6.89 3.26 -9.48
C GLU A 77 -5.78 2.92 -8.50
N GLU A 78 -4.67 2.34 -8.99
CA GLU A 78 -3.48 2.22 -8.18
C GLU A 78 -3.00 3.64 -7.91
N ARG A 79 -3.36 4.14 -6.73
CA ARG A 79 -3.10 5.53 -6.38
C ARG A 79 -1.68 5.75 -5.89
N LEU A 80 -1.02 4.67 -5.43
CA LEU A 80 0.28 4.76 -4.80
C LEU A 80 1.36 4.31 -5.79
N VAL A 81 1.75 5.19 -6.71
CA VAL A 81 2.69 4.90 -7.80
C VAL A 81 4.13 5.30 -7.49
N CYS A 82 4.32 6.18 -6.50
CA CYS A 82 5.63 6.64 -6.06
C CYS A 82 5.94 6.11 -4.66
N GLN A 83 7.20 5.73 -4.44
CA GLN A 83 7.67 5.21 -3.16
C GLN A 83 8.94 5.93 -2.72
N GLY A 84 9.01 6.28 -1.44
CA GLY A 84 10.20 6.80 -0.81
C GLY A 84 10.46 6.13 0.54
N THR A 85 11.72 6.07 0.93
CA THR A 85 12.13 5.52 2.23
C THR A 85 12.69 6.64 3.09
N VAL A 86 12.23 6.74 4.33
CA VAL A 86 12.71 7.72 5.31
C VAL A 86 13.17 6.98 6.56
N ILE A 87 14.30 7.43 7.14
CA ILE A 87 14.77 6.90 8.42
C ILE A 87 14.68 8.01 9.45
N LEU A 88 14.03 7.74 10.58
CA LEU A 88 14.01 8.59 11.76
C LEU A 88 14.90 7.98 12.85
N ILE A 89 15.70 8.81 13.49
CA ILE A 89 16.65 8.39 14.55
C ILE A 89 16.44 9.28 15.77
N GLY A 90 16.31 8.67 16.95
CA GLY A 90 16.13 9.38 18.21
C GLY A 90 15.46 8.53 19.27
N HIS A 91 14.83 9.15 20.25
CA HIS A 91 14.06 8.45 21.29
C HIS A 91 12.65 8.10 20.80
N LEU A 92 12.58 7.24 19.77
CA LEU A 92 11.35 6.91 19.06
C LEU A 92 10.26 6.30 19.95
N ILE A 93 10.64 5.51 20.95
CA ILE A 93 9.71 4.83 21.86
C ILE A 93 8.86 5.84 22.65
N HIS A 94 9.42 6.99 22.95
CA HIS A 94 8.74 8.07 23.68
C HIS A 94 8.08 9.10 22.75
N SER A 95 8.16 8.90 21.44
CA SER A 95 7.72 9.88 20.42
C SER A 95 6.47 9.41 19.72
N ASP A 96 5.41 9.06 20.29
CA ASP A 96 4.11 8.71 19.65
C ASP A 96 4.21 8.45 18.11
N LEU A 97 4.65 7.23 17.76
CA LEU A 97 4.80 6.81 16.36
C LEU A 97 3.42 6.68 15.65
N GLY A 98 2.37 6.40 16.42
CA GLY A 98 1.00 6.34 15.90
C GLY A 98 0.58 7.69 15.31
N ASP A 99 0.79 8.80 16.03
CA ASP A 99 0.55 10.15 15.51
C ASP A 99 1.38 10.44 14.24
N THR A 100 2.62 9.94 14.18
CA THR A 100 3.46 10.12 12.99
C THR A 100 2.87 9.46 11.75
N ILE A 101 2.39 8.21 11.88
CA ILE A 101 1.76 7.46 10.81
C ILE A 101 0.45 8.13 10.40
N GLU A 102 -0.39 8.45 11.38
CA GLU A 102 -1.70 9.04 11.15
C GLU A 102 -1.65 10.39 10.41
N ARG A 103 -0.62 11.20 10.65
CA ARG A 103 -0.44 12.48 9.94
C ARG A 103 -0.18 12.30 8.45
N VAL A 104 0.52 11.24 8.05
CA VAL A 104 0.75 10.92 6.65
C VAL A 104 -0.53 10.32 6.04
N ASP A 105 -1.12 9.33 6.69
CA ASP A 105 -2.28 8.59 6.18
C ASP A 105 -3.53 9.48 6.06
N LYS A 106 -3.73 10.45 6.95
CA LYS A 106 -4.82 11.44 6.89
C LYS A 106 -4.77 12.34 5.65
N THR A 107 -3.63 12.43 4.96
CA THR A 107 -3.56 13.21 3.72
C THR A 107 -4.41 12.61 2.60
N GLY A 108 -4.66 11.30 2.63
CA GLY A 108 -5.42 10.57 1.63
C GLY A 108 -4.70 10.39 0.28
N PHE A 109 -3.52 10.99 0.11
CA PHE A 109 -2.69 10.85 -1.09
C PHE A 109 -1.37 10.11 -0.83
N ALA A 110 -1.03 9.85 0.44
CA ALA A 110 0.14 9.07 0.83
C ALA A 110 -0.19 8.17 2.03
N GLU A 111 0.51 7.05 2.12
CA GLU A 111 0.37 6.07 3.21
C GLU A 111 1.75 5.56 3.62
N ILE A 112 1.92 5.24 4.92
CA ILE A 112 3.07 4.50 5.40
C ILE A 112 2.74 3.01 5.30
N THR A 113 3.32 2.33 4.30
CA THR A 113 3.00 0.94 3.99
C THR A 113 3.87 -0.07 4.72
N HIS A 114 5.04 0.36 5.21
CA HIS A 114 5.94 -0.50 5.96
C HIS A 114 6.76 0.29 6.97
N MET A 115 6.99 -0.29 8.14
CA MET A 115 7.84 0.28 9.18
C MET A 115 8.70 -0.81 9.81
N THR A 116 9.98 -0.53 9.96
CA THR A 116 10.92 -1.37 10.69
C THR A 116 11.60 -0.55 11.77
N ILE A 117 11.64 -1.06 13.01
CA ILE A 117 12.28 -0.37 14.14
C ILE A 117 13.45 -1.20 14.64
N ALA A 118 14.59 -0.57 14.82
CA ALA A 118 15.76 -1.12 15.49
C ALA A 118 15.95 -0.42 16.85
N MET A 119 15.89 -1.20 17.92
CA MET A 119 16.00 -0.73 19.30
C MET A 119 17.15 -1.41 20.01
N PRO A 120 18.30 -0.74 20.19
CA PRO A 120 19.44 -1.32 20.93
C PRO A 120 19.17 -1.47 22.45
N GLY A 121 18.21 -0.70 22.98
CA GLY A 121 17.78 -0.70 24.40
C GLY A 121 16.76 0.39 24.64
N ILE A 122 15.98 0.27 25.72
CA ILE A 122 14.84 1.14 25.99
C ILE A 122 15.22 2.62 26.19
N ASP A 123 16.39 2.87 26.77
CA ASP A 123 16.91 4.21 27.05
C ASP A 123 17.94 4.67 26.00
N LYS A 124 18.11 3.92 24.92
CA LYS A 124 19.05 4.24 23.85
C LYS A 124 18.36 4.82 22.65
N THR A 125 19.12 5.57 21.87
CA THR A 125 18.69 6.04 20.58
C THR A 125 18.29 4.85 19.71
N SER A 126 17.10 4.90 19.15
CA SER A 126 16.54 3.92 18.23
C SER A 126 16.42 4.51 16.82
N SER A 127 16.26 3.67 15.84
CA SER A 127 15.99 4.07 14.47
C SER A 127 14.75 3.39 13.94
N ALA A 128 13.95 4.11 13.15
CA ALA A 128 12.82 3.54 12.43
C ALA A 128 12.94 3.89 10.94
N GLN A 129 12.79 2.89 10.11
CA GLN A 129 12.66 3.03 8.68
C GLN A 129 11.17 3.03 8.33
N PHE A 130 10.74 4.02 7.57
CA PHE A 130 9.39 4.13 7.04
C PHE A 130 9.44 4.03 5.52
N VAL A 131 8.59 3.20 4.95
CA VAL A 131 8.33 3.17 3.51
C VAL A 131 7.03 3.94 3.28
N VAL A 132 7.14 5.05 2.60
CA VAL A 132 6.03 5.93 2.23
C VAL A 132 5.66 5.67 0.79
N GLN A 133 4.41 5.42 0.51
CA GLN A 133 3.87 5.35 -0.85
C GLN A 133 2.90 6.50 -1.08
N ALA A 134 2.90 7.07 -2.27
CA ALA A 134 2.08 8.22 -2.63
C ALA A 134 1.55 8.13 -4.07
N THR A 135 0.53 8.93 -4.35
CA THR A 135 -0.16 8.97 -5.65
C THR A 135 0.68 9.62 -6.77
N GLY A 136 1.75 10.31 -6.43
CA GLY A 136 2.66 10.96 -7.36
C GLY A 136 3.90 11.50 -6.66
N GLU A 137 4.86 12.00 -7.42
CA GLU A 137 6.14 12.52 -6.89
C GLU A 137 5.93 13.77 -6.01
N ASN A 138 5.02 14.66 -6.41
CA ASN A 138 4.68 15.86 -5.63
C ASN A 138 4.04 15.49 -4.28
N GLU A 139 3.15 14.52 -4.28
CA GLU A 139 2.47 13.99 -3.10
C GLU A 139 3.46 13.27 -2.18
N LEU A 140 4.40 12.52 -2.76
CA LEU A 140 5.50 11.91 -2.00
C LEU A 140 6.38 12.98 -1.33
N ALA A 141 6.75 14.03 -2.07
CA ALA A 141 7.52 15.14 -1.51
C ALA A 141 6.76 15.84 -0.37
N GLN A 142 5.44 16.02 -0.50
CA GLN A 142 4.59 16.58 0.57
C GLN A 142 4.57 15.66 1.80
N ALA A 143 4.40 14.36 1.62
CA ALA A 143 4.43 13.39 2.72
C ALA A 143 5.78 13.38 3.44
N ILE A 144 6.88 13.45 2.69
CA ILE A 144 8.24 13.57 3.26
C ILE A 144 8.39 14.88 4.04
N ASN A 145 7.81 15.99 3.57
CA ASN A 145 7.81 17.25 4.31
C ASN A 145 7.01 17.16 5.63
N ILE A 146 5.88 16.47 5.65
CA ILE A 146 5.13 16.20 6.89
C ILE A 146 6.02 15.43 7.88
N LEU A 147 6.71 14.38 7.43
CA LEU A 147 7.65 13.64 8.28
C LEU A 147 8.81 14.49 8.77
N ARG A 148 9.28 15.45 7.96
CA ARG A 148 10.34 16.41 8.37
C ARG A 148 9.86 17.33 9.49
N GLU A 149 8.63 17.85 9.42
CA GLU A 149 8.03 18.65 10.49
C GLU A 149 7.82 17.83 11.77
N VAL A 150 7.36 16.58 11.64
CA VAL A 150 7.23 15.64 12.76
C VAL A 150 8.62 15.42 13.40
N ALA A 151 9.65 15.15 12.60
CA ALA A 151 11.00 14.94 13.10
C ALA A 151 11.52 16.15 13.87
N ARG A 152 11.30 17.37 13.37
CA ARG A 152 11.67 18.61 14.09
C ARG A 152 10.92 18.73 15.41
N THR A 153 9.60 18.55 15.42
CA THR A 153 8.77 18.67 16.62
C THR A 153 9.15 17.65 17.69
N LYS A 154 9.48 16.43 17.27
CA LYS A 154 9.84 15.32 18.16
C LYS A 154 11.36 15.21 18.42
N GLN A 155 12.14 16.19 17.94
CA GLN A 155 13.61 16.23 18.08
C GLN A 155 14.31 14.97 17.56
N LEU A 156 13.84 14.46 16.41
CA LEU A 156 14.39 13.31 15.73
C LEU A 156 15.29 13.75 14.56
N LEU A 157 16.37 13.01 14.33
CA LEU A 157 17.15 13.13 13.09
C LEU A 157 16.41 12.40 11.97
N MET A 158 16.25 13.06 10.83
CA MET A 158 15.64 12.47 9.65
C MET A 158 16.68 12.30 8.53
N ILE A 159 16.71 11.12 7.96
CA ILE A 159 17.49 10.78 6.76
C ILE A 159 16.51 10.47 5.64
N THR A 160 16.64 11.17 4.53
CA THR A 160 15.91 10.92 3.28
C THR A 160 16.85 10.32 2.24
N PRO A 161 16.34 9.62 1.22
CA PRO A 161 17.15 9.22 0.08
C PRO A 161 17.84 10.44 -0.55
N LEU A 162 19.03 10.24 -1.04
CA LEU A 162 19.67 11.24 -1.91
C LEU A 162 18.83 11.32 -3.19
N GLU A 163 18.38 12.51 -3.55
CA GLU A 163 17.77 12.74 -4.86
C GLU A 163 18.83 12.41 -5.91
N GLY A 164 18.58 11.33 -6.65
CA GLY A 164 19.43 10.98 -7.78
C GLY A 164 19.31 12.07 -8.83
N THR A 165 20.35 12.84 -9.02
CA THR A 165 20.49 13.74 -10.17
C THR A 165 20.51 12.83 -11.41
N THR A 166 19.41 12.77 -12.14
CA THR A 166 19.34 12.18 -13.48
C THR A 166 19.73 13.22 -14.49
#